data_1e5bd651f713e7d028f395ac8ba8a1c9
#
_entry.id   1e5bd651f713e7d028f395ac8ba8a1c9
#
_cell.length_a   1.000
_cell.length_b   1.000
_cell.length_c   1.000
_cell.angle_alpha   90.00
_cell.angle_beta   90.00
_cell.angle_gamma   90.00
#
_symmetry.space_group_name_H-M   'P 1'
#
loop_
_entity.id
_entity.type
_entity.pdbx_description
1 polymer ?
#
loop_
_entity_poly.entity_id
_entity_poly.type
_entity_poly.pdbx_seq_one_letter_code
_entity_poly.pdbx_strand_id
1 'polypeptide(L)'
;VNMYLGHGGEFFKSGSAQPNVNNEKGVAALNVIKKLTELSNPDFLTQDTNAVKEEWESGNVALMHIWNSGAASLLDDEGDQNIKADTRLAPSPTVGGGNKPATTLWWDGIAIATNTSDENAEASFRALVGAASSTDLANNNPNATVWLIKGYTPGDTAGPVVDAASRGTTPYPSFPHMSLMHGALSTELVEFLQGNESAEKALADVEAAYIAKATEQGFL
;
A
#
# COMPACT_ATOMS: atom_id res chain seq x y z
N VAL A 1 2.77 5.19 5.58
CA VAL A 1 2.56 5.91 4.30
C VAL A 1 1.14 6.45 4.21
N ASN A 2 0.12 5.57 4.19
CA ASN A 2 -1.28 5.93 3.91
C ASN A 2 -1.86 6.98 4.87
N MET A 3 -1.63 6.83 6.17
CA MET A 3 -2.12 7.79 7.17
C MET A 3 -1.50 9.18 6.99
N TYR A 4 -0.20 9.24 6.68
CA TYR A 4 0.49 10.50 6.46
C TYR A 4 -0.02 11.23 5.20
N LEU A 5 -0.18 10.53 4.10
CA LEU A 5 -0.80 11.08 2.88
C LEU A 5 -2.26 11.47 3.10
N GLY A 6 -3.00 10.70 3.88
CA GLY A 6 -4.38 11.00 4.27
C GLY A 6 -4.52 12.31 5.09
N HIS A 7 -3.52 12.65 5.89
CA HIS A 7 -3.40 13.95 6.56
C HIS A 7 -2.90 15.07 5.64
N GLY A 8 -2.70 14.79 4.34
CA GLY A 8 -2.13 15.75 3.39
C GLY A 8 -0.64 15.99 3.58
N GLY A 9 0.08 14.98 4.10
CA GLY A 9 1.54 15.00 4.21
C GLY A 9 2.22 14.82 2.85
N GLU A 10 3.46 15.28 2.76
CA GLU A 10 4.35 15.12 1.62
C GLU A 10 5.68 14.59 2.14
N PHE A 11 6.15 13.44 1.65
CA PHE A 11 7.36 12.78 2.17
C PHE A 11 8.63 13.59 1.98
N PHE A 12 8.67 14.41 0.95
CA PHE A 12 9.84 15.21 0.59
C PHE A 12 9.44 16.65 0.34
N LYS A 13 10.37 17.57 0.55
CA LYS A 13 10.20 18.96 0.15
C LYS A 13 10.10 19.06 -1.37
N SER A 14 9.24 19.94 -1.85
CA SER A 14 8.98 20.10 -3.28
C SER A 14 10.27 20.24 -4.11
N GLY A 15 10.40 19.43 -5.15
CA GLY A 15 11.53 19.47 -6.08
C GLY A 15 12.86 18.97 -5.50
N SER A 16 12.86 18.28 -4.36
CA SER A 16 14.10 17.80 -3.73
C SER A 16 13.93 16.43 -3.09
N ALA A 17 15.06 15.77 -2.74
CA ALA A 17 15.07 14.56 -1.93
C ALA A 17 15.10 14.85 -0.41
N GLN A 18 15.03 16.12 0.01
CA GLN A 18 15.01 16.46 1.43
C GLN A 18 13.76 15.93 2.11
N PRO A 19 13.88 15.20 3.24
CA PRO A 19 12.73 14.64 3.93
C PRO A 19 11.82 15.73 4.50
N ASN A 20 10.56 15.39 4.70
CA ASN A 20 9.55 16.30 5.22
C ASN A 20 8.49 15.55 6.05
N VAL A 21 8.91 14.55 6.84
CA VAL A 21 7.97 13.74 7.63
C VAL A 21 7.87 14.19 9.09
N ASN A 22 8.91 14.83 9.63
CA ASN A 22 8.92 15.33 10.99
C ASN A 22 8.18 16.66 11.12
N ASN A 23 6.86 16.59 11.12
CA ASN A 23 5.97 17.74 11.21
C ASN A 23 4.64 17.34 11.88
N GLU A 24 3.74 18.31 12.10
CA GLU A 24 2.45 18.07 12.75
C GLU A 24 1.60 16.99 12.06
N LYS A 25 1.65 16.89 10.72
CA LYS A 25 0.90 15.85 9.98
C LYS A 25 1.51 14.46 10.20
N GLY A 26 2.84 14.39 10.32
CA GLY A 26 3.55 13.16 10.66
C GLY A 26 3.16 12.67 12.05
N VAL A 27 3.21 13.55 13.04
CA VAL A 27 2.78 13.26 14.42
C VAL A 27 1.31 12.82 14.45
N ALA A 28 0.41 13.53 13.75
CA ALA A 28 -1.00 13.16 13.68
C ALA A 28 -1.19 11.77 13.06
N ALA A 29 -0.46 11.46 11.98
CA ALA A 29 -0.51 10.15 11.33
C ALA A 29 -0.03 9.02 12.26
N LEU A 30 1.07 9.23 12.97
CA LEU A 30 1.61 8.26 13.93
C LEU A 30 0.64 8.01 15.08
N ASN A 31 0.00 9.06 15.61
CA ASN A 31 -0.99 8.92 16.69
C ASN A 31 -2.22 8.10 16.25
N VAL A 32 -2.65 8.20 14.98
CA VAL A 32 -3.70 7.32 14.45
C VAL A 32 -3.22 5.88 14.41
N ILE A 33 -2.01 5.64 13.89
CA ILE A 33 -1.44 4.28 13.81
C ILE A 33 -1.31 3.68 15.21
N LYS A 34 -0.84 4.44 16.19
CA LYS A 34 -0.71 3.97 17.58
C LYS A 34 -2.05 3.53 18.18
N LYS A 35 -3.13 4.29 17.91
CA LYS A 35 -4.47 3.88 18.35
C LYS A 35 -4.94 2.60 17.66
N LEU A 36 -4.57 2.39 16.40
CA LEU A 36 -4.91 1.15 15.69
C LEU A 36 -4.18 -0.05 16.27
N THR A 37 -2.93 0.10 16.74
CA THR A 37 -2.20 -1.01 17.38
C THR A 37 -2.85 -1.45 18.69
N GLU A 38 -3.53 -0.56 19.42
CA GLU A 38 -4.29 -0.88 20.64
C GLU A 38 -5.52 -1.78 20.37
N LEU A 39 -5.98 -1.81 19.12
CA LEU A 39 -7.13 -2.58 18.66
C LEU A 39 -6.74 -3.79 17.79
N SER A 40 -5.44 -3.97 17.59
CA SER A 40 -4.88 -5.03 16.75
C SER A 40 -4.40 -6.20 17.61
N ASN A 41 -4.03 -7.31 16.96
CA ASN A 41 -3.34 -8.41 17.62
C ASN A 41 -2.07 -7.89 18.32
N PRO A 42 -1.81 -8.28 19.59
CA PRO A 42 -0.59 -7.84 20.31
C PRO A 42 0.72 -8.13 19.55
N ASP A 43 0.74 -9.18 18.74
CA ASP A 43 1.91 -9.59 17.96
C ASP A 43 2.01 -8.90 16.58
N PHE A 44 1.29 -7.79 16.38
CA PHE A 44 1.16 -7.08 15.08
C PHE A 44 2.50 -6.75 14.41
N LEU A 45 3.59 -6.57 15.17
CA LEU A 45 4.93 -6.30 14.60
C LEU A 45 5.56 -7.51 13.90
N THR A 46 5.07 -8.71 14.16
CA THR A 46 5.60 -9.95 13.59
C THR A 46 4.68 -10.57 12.54
N GLN A 47 3.48 -10.03 12.39
CA GLN A 47 2.51 -10.53 11.41
C GLN A 47 2.90 -10.12 9.99
N ASP A 48 2.92 -11.10 9.09
CA ASP A 48 2.99 -10.89 7.65
C ASP A 48 1.59 -10.92 7.01
N THR A 49 1.52 -10.80 5.70
CA THR A 49 0.25 -10.81 4.95
C THR A 49 -0.52 -12.11 5.12
N ASN A 50 0.16 -13.25 5.27
CA ASN A 50 -0.49 -14.56 5.44
C ASN A 50 -1.10 -14.67 6.83
N ALA A 51 -0.36 -14.27 7.86
CA ALA A 51 -0.86 -14.25 9.24
C ALA A 51 -2.10 -13.34 9.37
N VAL A 52 -2.11 -12.18 8.71
CA VAL A 52 -3.26 -11.27 8.69
C VAL A 52 -4.46 -11.90 7.96
N LYS A 53 -4.23 -12.65 6.87
CA LYS A 53 -5.29 -13.41 6.18
C LYS A 53 -5.88 -14.48 7.09
N GLU A 54 -5.05 -15.28 7.75
CA GLU A 54 -5.50 -16.32 8.70
C GLU A 54 -6.32 -15.73 9.86
N GLU A 55 -5.91 -14.59 10.39
CA GLU A 55 -6.66 -13.86 11.43
C GLU A 55 -8.06 -13.45 10.94
N TRP A 56 -8.17 -12.96 9.70
CA TRP A 56 -9.46 -12.63 9.10
C TRP A 56 -10.34 -13.87 8.95
N GLU A 57 -9.80 -14.92 8.35
CA GLU A 57 -10.51 -16.18 8.08
C GLU A 57 -10.93 -16.91 9.36
N SER A 58 -10.26 -16.66 10.49
CA SER A 58 -10.67 -17.16 11.80
C SER A 58 -11.84 -16.41 12.43
N GLY A 59 -12.26 -15.28 11.83
CA GLY A 59 -13.33 -14.42 12.34
C GLY A 59 -12.95 -13.56 13.55
N ASN A 60 -11.67 -13.47 13.88
CA ASN A 60 -11.19 -12.67 15.02
C ASN A 60 -11.04 -11.18 14.68
N VAL A 61 -11.11 -10.81 13.41
CA VAL A 61 -10.94 -9.44 12.93
C VAL A 61 -12.24 -8.91 12.34
N ALA A 62 -12.78 -7.84 12.90
CA ALA A 62 -14.00 -7.21 12.42
C ALA A 62 -13.77 -6.18 11.30
N LEU A 63 -12.60 -5.55 11.27
CA LEU A 63 -12.22 -4.54 10.26
C LEU A 63 -10.75 -4.73 9.90
N MET A 64 -10.44 -4.68 8.62
CA MET A 64 -9.08 -4.76 8.13
C MET A 64 -8.83 -3.72 7.04
N HIS A 65 -7.65 -3.11 7.04
CA HIS A 65 -7.17 -2.27 5.95
C HIS A 65 -6.06 -3.03 5.22
N ILE A 66 -6.36 -3.47 4.01
CA ILE A 66 -5.47 -4.33 3.20
C ILE A 66 -5.37 -3.79 1.78
N TRP A 67 -4.34 -4.18 1.05
CA TRP A 67 -4.29 -3.96 -0.39
C TRP A 67 -5.44 -4.68 -1.10
N ASN A 68 -6.00 -4.02 -2.11
CA ASN A 68 -7.13 -4.58 -2.85
C ASN A 68 -6.80 -5.93 -3.52
N SER A 69 -5.56 -6.15 -3.92
CA SER A 69 -5.10 -7.46 -4.42
C SER A 69 -5.19 -8.55 -3.35
N GLY A 70 -4.93 -8.22 -2.07
CA GLY A 70 -5.13 -9.12 -0.94
C GLY A 70 -6.61 -9.38 -0.65
N ALA A 71 -7.47 -8.38 -0.84
CA ALA A 71 -8.90 -8.53 -0.63
C ALA A 71 -9.54 -9.59 -1.54
N ALA A 72 -9.04 -9.76 -2.76
CA ALA A 72 -9.52 -10.80 -3.66
C ALA A 72 -9.30 -12.21 -3.07
N SER A 73 -8.18 -12.44 -2.38
CA SER A 73 -7.87 -13.73 -1.74
C SER A 73 -8.71 -14.00 -0.48
N LEU A 74 -9.28 -12.97 0.14
CA LEU A 74 -10.23 -13.13 1.27
C LEU A 74 -11.62 -13.55 0.80
N LEU A 75 -11.89 -13.41 -0.48
CA LEU A 75 -13.17 -13.72 -1.11
C LEU A 75 -13.09 -14.98 -2.00
N ASP A 76 -11.94 -15.66 -2.03
CA ASP A 76 -11.78 -16.91 -2.77
C ASP A 76 -12.53 -18.10 -2.09
N ASP A 77 -12.43 -19.27 -2.66
CA ASP A 77 -13.15 -20.46 -2.19
C ASP A 77 -12.33 -21.30 -1.20
N GLU A 78 -11.15 -20.84 -0.78
CA GLU A 78 -10.24 -21.59 0.08
C GLU A 78 -10.50 -21.37 1.57
N GLY A 79 -11.01 -20.17 1.98
CA GLY A 79 -11.27 -19.82 3.36
C GLY A 79 -12.63 -20.26 3.91
N ASP A 80 -12.96 -19.84 5.14
CA ASP A 80 -14.27 -20.07 5.75
C ASP A 80 -15.38 -19.35 4.96
N GLN A 81 -16.31 -20.12 4.43
CA GLN A 81 -17.37 -19.61 3.55
C GLN A 81 -18.39 -18.73 4.28
N ASN A 82 -18.53 -18.84 5.61
CA ASN A 82 -19.38 -17.95 6.38
C ASN A 82 -18.73 -16.58 6.54
N ILE A 83 -17.42 -16.56 6.85
CA ILE A 83 -16.64 -15.30 6.93
C ILE A 83 -16.64 -14.62 5.56
N LYS A 84 -16.41 -15.36 4.47
CA LYS A 84 -16.50 -14.86 3.10
C LYS A 84 -17.88 -14.25 2.82
N ALA A 85 -18.97 -14.93 3.15
CA ALA A 85 -20.33 -14.46 2.92
C ALA A 85 -20.65 -13.15 3.66
N ASP A 86 -20.05 -12.95 4.83
CA ASP A 86 -20.23 -11.76 5.66
C ASP A 86 -19.20 -10.64 5.35
N THR A 87 -18.12 -10.95 4.63
CA THR A 87 -17.10 -9.97 4.23
C THR A 87 -17.67 -8.96 3.25
N ARG A 88 -17.40 -7.68 3.52
CA ARG A 88 -17.75 -6.56 2.63
C ARG A 88 -16.52 -5.70 2.38
N LEU A 89 -16.27 -5.40 1.11
CA LEU A 89 -15.24 -4.46 0.71
C LEU A 89 -15.78 -3.04 0.75
N ALA A 90 -15.03 -2.13 1.34
CA ALA A 90 -15.38 -0.73 1.44
C ALA A 90 -14.19 0.15 1.02
N PRO A 91 -14.44 1.36 0.50
CA PRO A 91 -13.39 2.34 0.29
C PRO A 91 -12.64 2.65 1.58
N SER A 92 -11.34 2.95 1.48
CA SER A 92 -10.55 3.36 2.63
C SER A 92 -11.13 4.60 3.31
N PRO A 93 -11.14 4.65 4.65
CA PRO A 93 -11.64 5.80 5.38
C PRO A 93 -10.76 7.04 5.14
N THR A 94 -11.27 8.21 5.47
CA THR A 94 -10.48 9.45 5.57
C THR A 94 -9.91 9.59 6.97
N VAL A 95 -8.87 10.39 7.13
CA VAL A 95 -8.25 10.73 8.43
C VAL A 95 -8.11 12.24 8.59
N GLY A 96 -8.00 12.70 9.82
CA GLY A 96 -7.72 14.09 10.14
C GLY A 96 -8.77 15.10 9.61
N GLY A 97 -10.02 14.67 9.40
CA GLY A 97 -11.07 15.51 8.81
C GLY A 97 -10.87 15.78 7.31
N GLY A 98 -9.92 15.10 6.67
CA GLY A 98 -9.68 15.22 5.23
C GLY A 98 -10.81 14.60 4.40
N ASN A 99 -10.82 14.91 3.11
CA ASN A 99 -11.78 14.38 2.13
C ASN A 99 -11.20 13.30 1.21
N LYS A 100 -9.90 13.05 1.31
CA LYS A 100 -9.22 12.00 0.54
C LYS A 100 -9.13 10.71 1.36
N PRO A 101 -9.30 9.54 0.73
CA PRO A 101 -9.07 8.26 1.39
C PRO A 101 -7.63 8.15 1.90
N ALA A 102 -7.45 7.58 3.10
CA ALA A 102 -6.13 7.28 3.67
C ALA A 102 -5.57 6.00 3.06
N THR A 103 -5.31 6.04 1.78
CA THR A 103 -4.75 4.96 0.97
C THR A 103 -3.86 5.53 -0.12
N THR A 104 -3.17 4.65 -0.84
CA THR A 104 -2.35 5.00 -2.01
C THR A 104 -2.82 4.22 -3.21
N LEU A 105 -2.73 4.83 -4.38
CA LEU A 105 -2.88 4.11 -5.65
C LEU A 105 -1.53 3.53 -6.05
N TRP A 106 -1.57 2.30 -6.51
CA TRP A 106 -0.44 1.55 -7.06
C TRP A 106 -0.80 1.07 -8.44
N TRP A 107 0.19 0.82 -9.26
CA TRP A 107 0.04 0.02 -10.46
C TRP A 107 1.24 -0.90 -10.58
N ASP A 108 1.00 -2.09 -11.11
CA ASP A 108 2.02 -3.09 -11.33
C ASP A 108 2.30 -3.22 -12.82
N GLY A 109 3.52 -3.56 -13.15
CA GLY A 109 3.95 -3.77 -14.51
C GLY A 109 4.77 -5.05 -14.61
N ILE A 110 4.88 -5.57 -15.83
CA ILE A 110 5.69 -6.74 -16.13
C ILE A 110 6.95 -6.27 -16.83
N ALA A 111 8.11 -6.75 -16.40
CA ALA A 111 9.39 -6.43 -16.99
C ALA A 111 10.05 -7.69 -17.58
N ILE A 112 10.78 -7.50 -18.67
CA ILE A 112 11.63 -8.54 -19.26
C ILE A 112 13.07 -8.20 -18.89
N ALA A 113 13.79 -9.15 -18.30
CA ALA A 113 15.17 -8.92 -17.87
C ALA A 113 16.10 -8.65 -19.07
N THR A 114 17.02 -7.71 -18.92
CA THR A 114 17.93 -7.28 -20.01
C THR A 114 18.91 -8.37 -20.46
N ASN A 115 19.15 -9.40 -19.65
CA ASN A 115 19.98 -10.56 -20.00
C ASN A 115 19.21 -11.68 -20.73
N THR A 116 17.93 -11.45 -21.07
CA THR A 116 17.16 -12.36 -21.92
C THR A 116 17.64 -12.23 -23.37
N SER A 117 17.76 -13.34 -24.11
CA SER A 117 18.09 -13.28 -25.53
C SER A 117 17.00 -12.54 -26.32
N ASP A 118 17.38 -11.88 -27.41
CA ASP A 118 16.45 -11.09 -28.25
C ASP A 118 15.24 -11.91 -28.71
N GLU A 119 15.44 -13.17 -29.11
CA GLU A 119 14.38 -14.08 -29.53
C GLU A 119 13.39 -14.36 -28.39
N ASN A 120 13.91 -14.68 -27.19
CA ASN A 120 13.07 -14.94 -26.03
C ASN A 120 12.41 -13.66 -25.51
N ALA A 121 13.07 -12.52 -25.57
CA ALA A 121 12.52 -11.23 -25.18
C ALA A 121 11.33 -10.86 -26.09
N GLU A 122 11.46 -11.01 -27.42
CA GLU A 122 10.38 -10.77 -28.38
C GLU A 122 9.22 -11.74 -28.18
N ALA A 123 9.48 -13.04 -27.97
CA ALA A 123 8.43 -14.02 -27.69
C ALA A 123 7.69 -13.70 -26.38
N SER A 124 8.42 -13.35 -25.32
CA SER A 124 7.86 -12.94 -24.03
C SER A 124 7.02 -11.68 -24.17
N PHE A 125 7.53 -10.66 -24.87
CA PHE A 125 6.81 -9.41 -25.09
C PHE A 125 5.48 -9.65 -25.83
N ARG A 126 5.47 -10.45 -26.89
CA ARG A 126 4.25 -10.79 -27.63
C ARG A 126 3.24 -11.53 -26.78
N ALA A 127 3.68 -12.49 -25.97
CA ALA A 127 2.81 -13.24 -25.06
C ALA A 127 2.19 -12.32 -24.00
N LEU A 128 3.03 -11.46 -23.37
CA LEU A 128 2.60 -10.53 -22.33
C LEU A 128 1.62 -9.48 -22.87
N VAL A 129 1.93 -8.87 -24.03
CA VAL A 129 1.03 -7.88 -24.66
C VAL A 129 -0.28 -8.56 -25.10
N GLY A 130 -0.21 -9.75 -25.68
CA GLY A 130 -1.40 -10.52 -26.07
C GLY A 130 -2.33 -10.80 -24.90
N ALA A 131 -1.76 -11.20 -23.75
CA ALA A 131 -2.54 -11.44 -22.53
C ALA A 131 -3.03 -10.12 -21.89
N ALA A 132 -2.13 -9.15 -21.65
CA ALA A 132 -2.45 -7.93 -20.91
C ALA A 132 -3.36 -6.98 -21.69
N SER A 133 -3.43 -7.06 -23.02
CA SER A 133 -4.35 -6.25 -23.85
C SER A 133 -5.69 -6.93 -24.16
N SER A 134 -5.89 -8.15 -23.68
CA SER A 134 -7.12 -8.90 -23.93
C SER A 134 -8.28 -8.42 -23.07
N THR A 135 -9.21 -7.70 -23.69
CA THR A 135 -10.47 -7.29 -23.03
C THR A 135 -11.30 -8.49 -22.60
N ASP A 136 -11.30 -9.56 -23.38
CA ASP A 136 -12.03 -10.78 -23.03
C ASP A 136 -11.42 -11.46 -21.78
N LEU A 137 -10.09 -11.56 -21.71
CA LEU A 137 -9.41 -12.09 -20.53
C LEU A 137 -9.73 -11.27 -19.28
N ALA A 138 -9.65 -9.95 -19.39
CA ALA A 138 -9.93 -9.05 -18.26
C ALA A 138 -11.40 -9.14 -17.81
N ASN A 139 -12.35 -9.18 -18.72
CA ASN A 139 -13.78 -9.23 -18.40
C ASN A 139 -14.23 -10.63 -17.93
N ASN A 140 -13.52 -11.68 -18.31
CA ASN A 140 -13.75 -13.02 -17.77
C ASN A 140 -13.13 -13.21 -16.37
N ASN A 141 -12.21 -12.31 -15.97
CA ASN A 141 -11.55 -12.33 -14.64
C ASN A 141 -11.63 -10.95 -13.97
N PRO A 142 -12.84 -10.36 -13.82
CA PRO A 142 -13.00 -8.96 -13.41
C PRO A 142 -12.57 -8.70 -11.96
N ASN A 143 -12.50 -9.74 -11.14
CA ASN A 143 -12.13 -9.67 -9.73
C ASN A 143 -10.67 -10.04 -9.45
N ALA A 144 -9.92 -10.54 -10.44
CA ALA A 144 -8.53 -10.96 -10.24
C ALA A 144 -7.59 -9.75 -9.99
N THR A 145 -7.84 -8.65 -10.68
CA THR A 145 -7.10 -7.38 -10.53
C THR A 145 -7.90 -6.23 -11.12
N VAL A 146 -7.44 -5.00 -10.91
CA VAL A 146 -7.96 -3.83 -11.62
C VAL A 146 -7.13 -3.62 -12.89
N TRP A 147 -7.70 -3.96 -14.03
CA TRP A 147 -7.03 -3.88 -15.32
C TRP A 147 -6.98 -2.45 -15.85
N LEU A 148 -5.81 -2.02 -16.30
CA LEU A 148 -5.60 -0.69 -16.89
C LEU A 148 -5.71 -0.71 -18.43
N ILE A 149 -6.70 -1.40 -18.96
CA ILE A 149 -6.94 -1.51 -20.41
C ILE A 149 -8.31 -0.96 -20.79
N LYS A 150 -8.41 -0.46 -22.03
CA LYS A 150 -9.68 0.02 -22.57
C LYS A 150 -10.67 -1.14 -22.73
N GLY A 151 -11.90 -0.93 -22.26
CA GLY A 151 -12.98 -1.92 -22.36
C GLY A 151 -13.08 -2.89 -21.19
N TYR A 152 -12.20 -2.78 -20.18
CA TYR A 152 -12.38 -3.49 -18.91
C TYR A 152 -13.60 -2.98 -18.15
N THR A 153 -14.42 -3.91 -17.67
CA THR A 153 -15.55 -3.63 -16.78
C THR A 153 -15.17 -4.09 -15.37
N PRO A 154 -15.05 -3.16 -14.39
CA PRO A 154 -14.68 -3.49 -13.03
C PRO A 154 -15.65 -4.48 -12.39
N GLY A 155 -15.13 -5.52 -11.76
CA GLY A 155 -15.88 -6.40 -10.87
C GLY A 155 -16.05 -5.82 -9.46
N ASP A 156 -16.72 -6.56 -8.59
CA ASP A 156 -17.06 -6.09 -7.22
C ASP A 156 -15.82 -5.75 -6.39
N THR A 157 -14.74 -6.50 -6.54
CA THR A 157 -13.48 -6.26 -5.81
C THR A 157 -12.75 -4.99 -6.26
N ALA A 158 -13.03 -4.49 -7.46
CA ALA A 158 -12.44 -3.27 -7.99
C ALA A 158 -13.09 -1.98 -7.44
N GLY A 159 -14.30 -2.07 -6.88
CA GLY A 159 -15.07 -0.92 -6.41
C GLY A 159 -14.30 0.05 -5.50
N PRO A 160 -13.65 -0.41 -4.44
CA PRO A 160 -12.87 0.45 -3.54
C PRO A 160 -11.71 1.18 -4.23
N VAL A 161 -11.05 0.55 -5.21
CA VAL A 161 -9.95 1.17 -5.97
C VAL A 161 -10.49 2.26 -6.90
N VAL A 162 -11.59 1.98 -7.59
CA VAL A 162 -12.24 2.95 -8.48
C VAL A 162 -12.74 4.15 -7.69
N ASP A 163 -13.35 3.94 -6.52
CA ASP A 163 -13.76 5.01 -5.62
C ASP A 163 -12.57 5.86 -5.17
N ALA A 164 -11.49 5.22 -4.68
CA ALA A 164 -10.28 5.90 -4.25
C ALA A 164 -9.69 6.75 -5.38
N ALA A 165 -9.61 6.22 -6.60
CA ALA A 165 -9.13 6.95 -7.77
C ALA A 165 -10.02 8.15 -8.10
N SER A 166 -11.34 7.99 -8.05
CA SER A 166 -12.31 9.05 -8.35
C SER A 166 -12.25 10.21 -7.34
N ARG A 167 -11.87 9.93 -6.10
CA ARG A 167 -11.67 10.92 -5.03
C ARG A 167 -10.29 11.57 -5.03
N GLY A 168 -9.45 11.29 -6.02
CA GLY A 168 -8.14 11.90 -6.18
C GLY A 168 -7.14 11.44 -5.12
N THR A 169 -7.18 10.16 -4.76
CA THR A 169 -6.17 9.54 -3.90
C THR A 169 -4.78 9.70 -4.51
N THR A 170 -3.82 10.04 -3.67
CA THR A 170 -2.44 10.23 -4.08
C THR A 170 -1.79 8.89 -4.44
N PRO A 171 -1.11 8.76 -5.58
CA PRO A 171 -0.29 7.59 -5.87
C PRO A 171 0.82 7.42 -4.83
N TYR A 172 1.29 6.18 -4.63
CA TYR A 172 2.50 5.95 -3.86
C TYR A 172 3.65 6.77 -4.47
N PRO A 173 4.47 7.49 -3.67
CA PRO A 173 5.53 8.33 -4.21
C PRO A 173 6.57 7.51 -4.99
N SER A 174 6.59 7.63 -6.32
CA SER A 174 7.45 6.85 -7.22
C SER A 174 8.81 7.52 -7.44
N PHE A 175 9.48 7.94 -6.36
CA PHE A 175 10.84 8.49 -6.41
C PHE A 175 11.87 7.40 -6.12
N PRO A 176 13.06 7.40 -6.77
CA PRO A 176 14.10 6.40 -6.49
C PRO A 176 14.49 6.34 -5.00
N HIS A 177 14.50 7.47 -4.33
CA HIS A 177 14.84 7.59 -2.91
C HIS A 177 13.67 7.26 -1.94
N MET A 178 12.45 7.01 -2.44
CA MET A 178 11.31 6.66 -1.57
C MET A 178 11.51 5.31 -0.88
N SER A 179 12.21 4.36 -1.51
CA SER A 179 12.54 3.07 -0.88
C SER A 179 13.41 3.23 0.37
N LEU A 180 14.32 4.22 0.38
CA LEU A 180 15.14 4.54 1.54
C LEU A 180 14.29 5.13 2.69
N MET A 181 13.35 6.01 2.35
CA MET A 181 12.38 6.55 3.30
C MET A 181 11.49 5.44 3.88
N HIS A 182 11.00 4.53 3.03
CA HIS A 182 10.19 3.39 3.47
C HIS A 182 10.97 2.49 4.43
N GLY A 183 12.23 2.18 4.11
CA GLY A 183 13.10 1.43 5.00
C GLY A 183 13.37 2.12 6.34
N ALA A 184 13.59 3.43 6.34
CA ALA A 184 13.75 4.21 7.56
C ALA A 184 12.48 4.18 8.43
N LEU A 185 11.30 4.38 7.82
CA LEU A 185 10.03 4.26 8.52
C LEU A 185 9.84 2.88 9.15
N SER A 186 10.17 1.81 8.43
CA SER A 186 10.02 0.44 8.92
C SER A 186 10.91 0.13 10.13
N THR A 187 12.09 0.74 10.19
CA THR A 187 13.06 0.51 11.26
C THR A 187 12.78 1.40 12.48
N GLU A 188 12.63 2.70 12.25
CA GLU A 188 12.64 3.69 13.34
C GLU A 188 11.27 3.87 14.01
N LEU A 189 10.16 3.37 13.46
CA LEU A 189 8.85 3.49 14.11
C LEU A 189 8.57 2.38 15.14
N VAL A 190 9.41 1.36 15.27
CA VAL A 190 9.16 0.20 16.15
C VAL A 190 9.04 0.62 17.61
N GLU A 191 10.00 1.40 18.11
CA GLU A 191 10.03 1.86 19.52
C GLU A 191 8.82 2.74 19.83
N PHE A 192 8.42 3.62 18.91
CA PHE A 192 7.19 4.40 19.06
C PHE A 192 5.94 3.50 19.12
N LEU A 193 5.83 2.52 18.25
CA LEU A 193 4.69 1.61 18.23
C LEU A 193 4.61 0.74 19.50
N GLN A 194 5.74 0.41 20.10
CA GLN A 194 5.83 -0.25 21.38
C GLN A 194 5.54 0.69 22.57
N GLY A 195 5.59 2.00 22.36
CA GLY A 195 5.33 3.01 23.39
C GLY A 195 6.56 3.45 24.16
N ASN A 196 7.77 3.18 23.64
CA ASN A 196 9.05 3.48 24.28
C ASN A 196 9.56 4.90 23.96
N GLU A 197 8.99 5.57 22.97
CA GLU A 197 9.37 6.93 22.58
C GLU A 197 8.19 7.76 22.05
N SER A 198 8.41 9.07 21.87
CA SER A 198 7.40 9.97 21.29
C SER A 198 7.37 9.92 19.78
N ALA A 199 6.25 10.36 19.18
CA ALA A 199 6.09 10.45 17.73
C ALA A 199 7.10 11.41 17.09
N GLU A 200 7.40 12.54 17.76
CA GLU A 200 8.37 13.53 17.29
C GLU A 200 9.80 12.94 17.26
N LYS A 201 10.16 12.17 18.29
CA LYS A 201 11.46 11.51 18.37
C LYS A 201 11.58 10.46 17.23
N ALA A 202 10.61 9.59 17.08
CA ALA A 202 10.59 8.59 16.02
C ALA A 202 10.71 9.21 14.64
N LEU A 203 9.96 10.31 14.36
CA LEU A 203 10.06 10.99 13.07
C LEU A 203 11.40 11.69 12.86
N ALA A 204 12.04 12.20 13.92
CA ALA A 204 13.38 12.74 13.83
C ALA A 204 14.40 11.66 13.47
N ASP A 205 14.29 10.46 14.07
CA ASP A 205 15.16 9.33 13.79
C ASP A 205 14.93 8.79 12.36
N VAL A 206 13.67 8.72 11.90
CA VAL A 206 13.35 8.41 10.50
C VAL A 206 14.06 9.37 9.52
N GLU A 207 13.97 10.68 9.75
CA GLU A 207 14.65 11.65 8.88
C GLU A 207 16.16 11.51 8.93
N ALA A 208 16.74 11.28 10.11
CA ALA A 208 18.18 11.08 10.26
C ALA A 208 18.67 9.82 9.55
N ALA A 209 17.98 8.69 9.72
CA ALA A 209 18.31 7.44 9.06
C ALA A 209 18.15 7.54 7.53
N TYR A 210 17.10 8.20 7.05
CA TYR A 210 16.90 8.47 5.64
C TYR A 210 18.02 9.35 5.08
N ILE A 211 18.34 10.48 5.71
CA ILE A 211 19.37 11.42 5.25
C ILE A 211 20.73 10.72 5.11
N ALA A 212 21.10 9.90 6.09
CA ALA A 212 22.35 9.15 6.04
C ALA A 212 22.45 8.29 4.79
N LYS A 213 21.43 7.48 4.51
CA LYS A 213 21.37 6.59 3.34
C LYS A 213 21.24 7.36 2.01
N ALA A 214 20.44 8.41 2.00
CA ALA A 214 20.24 9.23 0.80
C ALA A 214 21.53 9.98 0.41
N THR A 215 22.31 10.44 1.38
CA THR A 215 23.62 11.05 1.15
C THR A 215 24.63 10.03 0.64
N GLU A 216 24.69 8.83 1.25
CA GLU A 216 25.55 7.74 0.78
C GLU A 216 25.27 7.36 -0.68
N GLN A 217 24.00 7.41 -1.10
CA GLN A 217 23.60 7.06 -2.46
C GLN A 217 23.56 8.25 -3.44
N GLY A 218 23.92 9.45 -3.00
CA GLY A 218 24.04 10.64 -3.85
C GLY A 218 22.71 11.31 -4.21
N PHE A 219 21.66 11.11 -3.42
CA PHE A 219 20.39 11.84 -3.55
C PHE A 219 20.38 13.17 -2.80
N LEU A 220 21.27 13.32 -1.79
CA LEU A 220 21.47 14.51 -0.97
C LEU A 220 22.92 14.92 -0.93
#